data_f11dcc8be5b5a537b9e981724dc16f33
#
_entry.id   f11dcc8be5b5a537b9e981724dc16f33
#
_cell.length_a   1.000
_cell.length_b   1.000
_cell.length_c   1.000
_cell.angle_alpha   90.00
_cell.angle_beta   90.00
_cell.angle_gamma   90.00
#
_symmetry.space_group_name_H-M   'P 1'
#
loop_
_entity.id
_entity.type
_entity.pdbx_description
1 polymer ?
#
loop_
_entity_poly.entity_id
_entity_poly.type
_entity_poly.pdbx_seq_one_letter_code
_entity_poly.pdbx_strand_id
1 'polypeptide(L)'
;MSKDVSLLIVIGILVILLALMVAGWYSRKRRQAHIGLPIAPPADLADTELRFSGKYVSTTVAGDQLNRVNVHGLGFRANCLLEVHPEGIVVSRAGSDDLWLARDTVRGISRATWTIDRVVENNGLQVIEWTLDGTAVDSYFRMDDPETCERALDTVVGNERQSL
;
A
#
# COMPACT_ATOMS: atom_id res chain seq x y z
N MET A 1 50.02 -15.91 -10.20
CA MET A 1 48.80 -16.40 -9.51
C MET A 1 48.23 -17.51 -10.39
N SER A 2 48.03 -18.71 -9.85
CA SER A 2 47.47 -19.81 -10.68
C SER A 2 46.00 -19.48 -11.04
N LYS A 3 45.55 -19.93 -12.21
CA LYS A 3 44.18 -19.70 -12.68
C LYS A 3 43.15 -20.17 -11.67
N ASP A 4 43.45 -21.25 -10.93
CA ASP A 4 42.58 -21.83 -9.92
C ASP A 4 42.42 -20.94 -8.69
N VAL A 5 43.50 -20.25 -8.25
CA VAL A 5 43.46 -19.28 -7.14
C VAL A 5 42.61 -18.07 -7.52
N SER A 6 42.77 -17.56 -8.74
CA SER A 6 41.94 -16.43 -9.22
C SER A 6 40.45 -16.82 -9.30
N LEU A 7 40.15 -18.02 -9.74
CA LEU A 7 38.78 -18.54 -9.82
C LEU A 7 38.16 -18.66 -8.41
N LEU A 8 38.89 -19.20 -7.44
CA LEU A 8 38.42 -19.33 -6.05
C LEU A 8 38.15 -17.95 -5.43
N ILE A 9 39.00 -16.96 -5.68
CA ILE A 9 38.79 -15.59 -5.19
C ILE A 9 37.51 -14.99 -5.78
N VAL A 10 37.27 -15.12 -7.08
CA VAL A 10 36.06 -14.63 -7.74
C VAL A 10 34.82 -15.30 -7.18
N ILE A 11 34.82 -16.61 -7.03
CA ILE A 11 33.71 -17.36 -6.43
C ILE A 11 33.47 -16.90 -5.00
N GLY A 12 34.51 -16.72 -4.20
CA GLY A 12 34.41 -16.22 -2.81
C GLY A 12 33.74 -14.83 -2.77
N ILE A 13 34.15 -13.92 -3.63
CA ILE A 13 33.53 -12.58 -3.72
C ILE A 13 32.06 -12.68 -4.11
N LEU A 14 31.69 -13.49 -5.09
CA LEU A 14 30.30 -13.68 -5.50
C LEU A 14 29.42 -14.25 -4.38
N VAL A 15 29.93 -15.21 -3.61
CA VAL A 15 29.21 -15.78 -2.45
C VAL A 15 28.99 -14.72 -1.38
N ILE A 16 30.01 -13.90 -1.08
CA ILE A 16 29.91 -12.81 -0.09
C ILE A 16 28.87 -11.78 -0.55
N LEU A 17 28.89 -11.36 -1.81
CA LEU A 17 27.92 -10.39 -2.35
C LEU A 17 26.50 -10.95 -2.29
N LEU A 18 26.31 -12.22 -2.63
CA LEU A 18 25.00 -12.87 -2.51
C LEU A 18 24.53 -12.95 -1.06
N ALA A 19 25.41 -13.30 -0.13
CA ALA A 19 25.09 -13.31 1.30
C ALA A 19 24.69 -11.92 1.83
N LEU A 20 25.41 -10.87 1.44
CA LEU A 20 25.08 -9.48 1.80
C LEU A 20 23.74 -9.04 1.20
N MET A 21 23.43 -9.44 -0.04
CA MET A 21 22.14 -9.16 -0.67
C MET A 21 20.98 -9.81 0.10
N VAL A 22 21.13 -11.09 0.45
CA VAL A 22 20.14 -11.84 1.24
C VAL A 22 19.99 -11.22 2.64
N ALA A 23 21.10 -10.91 3.30
CA ALA A 23 21.07 -10.25 4.62
C ALA A 23 20.38 -8.87 4.57
N GLY A 24 20.62 -8.08 3.52
CA GLY A 24 19.97 -6.79 3.29
C GLY A 24 18.45 -6.96 3.09
N TRP A 25 18.04 -7.99 2.34
CA TRP A 25 16.62 -8.30 2.14
C TRP A 25 15.94 -8.72 3.45
N TYR A 26 16.56 -9.61 4.23
CA TYR A 26 16.06 -10.00 5.55
C TYR A 26 15.98 -8.82 6.53
N SER A 27 16.96 -7.93 6.52
CA SER A 27 16.98 -6.73 7.37
C SER A 27 15.80 -5.80 7.05
N ARG A 28 15.49 -5.58 5.76
CA ARG A 28 14.30 -4.79 5.35
C ARG A 28 13.01 -5.42 5.83
N LYS A 29 12.86 -6.73 5.66
CA LYS A 29 11.66 -7.46 6.11
C LYS A 29 11.48 -7.38 7.64
N ARG A 30 12.57 -7.48 8.40
CA ARG A 30 12.55 -7.35 9.87
C ARG A 30 12.19 -5.94 10.34
N ARG A 31 12.61 -4.90 9.62
CA ARG A 31 12.26 -3.51 9.97
C ARG A 31 10.76 -3.22 9.88
N GLN A 32 10.05 -3.93 9.03
CA GLN A 32 8.60 -3.80 8.83
C GLN A 32 7.79 -4.88 9.55
N ALA A 33 8.43 -5.73 10.36
CA ALA A 33 7.75 -6.78 11.11
C ALA A 33 6.82 -6.24 12.22
N HIS A 34 6.96 -4.96 12.59
CA HIS A 34 6.07 -4.27 13.51
C HIS A 34 4.78 -3.76 12.85
N ILE A 35 4.71 -3.77 11.52
CA ILE A 35 3.49 -3.40 10.80
C ILE A 35 2.53 -4.58 10.89
N GLY A 36 1.41 -4.37 11.57
CA GLY A 36 0.41 -5.39 11.81
C GLY A 36 -0.26 -5.92 10.55
N LEU A 37 -1.01 -7.00 10.71
CA LEU A 37 -1.80 -7.58 9.62
C LEU A 37 -2.99 -6.68 9.30
N PRO A 38 -3.29 -6.44 8.02
CA PRO A 38 -4.55 -5.84 7.63
C PRO A 38 -5.73 -6.67 8.13
N ILE A 39 -6.78 -5.99 8.54
CA ILE A 39 -8.02 -6.63 8.98
C ILE A 39 -8.84 -7.01 7.74
N ALA A 40 -9.44 -8.18 7.76
CA ALA A 40 -10.39 -8.59 6.74
C ALA A 40 -11.72 -7.82 6.87
N PRO A 41 -12.45 -7.59 5.76
CA PRO A 41 -13.76 -6.96 5.81
C PRO A 41 -14.72 -7.76 6.72
N PRO A 42 -15.59 -7.06 7.49
CA PRO A 42 -16.67 -7.71 8.21
C PRO A 42 -17.59 -8.50 7.27
N ALA A 43 -18.09 -9.65 7.73
CA ALA A 43 -18.95 -10.52 6.91
C ALA A 43 -20.40 -9.99 6.76
N ASP A 44 -20.78 -9.03 7.58
CA ASP A 44 -22.13 -8.45 7.70
C ASP A 44 -22.25 -7.06 7.07
N LEU A 45 -21.31 -6.66 6.21
CA LEU A 45 -21.39 -5.41 5.49
C LEU A 45 -22.62 -5.40 4.56
N ALA A 46 -23.40 -4.33 4.61
CA ALA A 46 -24.49 -4.12 3.68
C ALA A 46 -23.95 -3.95 2.25
N ASP A 47 -24.72 -4.38 1.26
CA ASP A 47 -24.38 -4.11 -0.14
C ASP A 47 -24.28 -2.61 -0.41
N THR A 48 -23.32 -2.24 -1.23
CA THR A 48 -23.13 -0.85 -1.68
C THR A 48 -23.13 -0.75 -3.20
N GLU A 49 -23.70 0.34 -3.72
CA GLU A 49 -23.58 0.70 -5.14
C GLU A 49 -22.34 1.55 -5.43
N LEU A 50 -21.63 2.02 -4.39
CA LEU A 50 -20.43 2.84 -4.50
C LEU A 50 -19.21 1.96 -4.72
N ARG A 51 -19.08 1.47 -5.96
CA ARG A 51 -18.01 0.58 -6.41
C ARG A 51 -17.20 1.23 -7.51
N PHE A 52 -15.89 1.28 -7.34
CA PHE A 52 -14.96 1.95 -8.25
C PHE A 52 -13.83 1.02 -8.63
N SER A 53 -13.67 0.80 -9.94
CA SER A 53 -12.57 0.02 -10.50
C SER A 53 -11.33 0.87 -10.68
N GLY A 54 -10.17 0.23 -10.57
CA GLY A 54 -8.90 0.90 -10.78
C GLY A 54 -7.70 0.00 -10.52
N LYS A 55 -6.59 0.63 -10.20
CA LYS A 55 -5.33 -0.05 -9.89
C LYS A 55 -4.82 0.41 -8.52
N TYR A 56 -4.67 -0.54 -7.63
CA TYR A 56 -3.86 -0.37 -6.44
C TYR A 56 -2.38 -0.27 -6.85
N VAL A 57 -1.69 0.76 -6.38
CA VAL A 57 -0.28 1.00 -6.74
C VAL A 57 0.65 0.47 -5.66
N SER A 58 0.52 0.96 -4.45
CA SER A 58 1.30 0.53 -3.28
C SER A 58 0.79 1.22 -2.01
N THR A 59 1.26 0.74 -0.86
CA THR A 59 1.17 1.46 0.41
C THR A 59 2.57 1.84 0.87
N THR A 60 2.73 3.05 1.40
CA THR A 60 3.96 3.56 2.00
C THR A 60 3.73 3.96 3.46
N VAL A 61 4.79 4.12 4.21
CA VAL A 61 4.71 4.76 5.52
C VAL A 61 4.33 6.24 5.33
N ALA A 62 3.40 6.75 6.13
CA ALA A 62 2.91 8.12 6.00
C ALA A 62 4.05 9.15 6.07
N GLY A 63 4.03 10.09 5.12
CA GLY A 63 5.05 11.14 5.00
C GLY A 63 6.37 10.67 4.38
N ASP A 64 6.55 9.36 4.12
CA ASP A 64 7.75 8.82 3.45
C ASP A 64 7.35 7.97 2.24
N GLN A 65 7.13 8.62 1.11
CA GLN A 65 6.70 7.98 -0.14
C GLN A 65 7.72 6.97 -0.70
N LEU A 66 8.98 7.02 -0.24
CA LEU A 66 10.02 6.08 -0.63
C LEU A 66 10.05 4.82 0.25
N ASN A 67 9.37 4.85 1.39
CA ASN A 67 9.32 3.75 2.33
C ASN A 67 8.08 2.87 2.09
N ARG A 68 8.18 2.04 1.06
CA ARG A 68 7.11 1.11 0.70
C ARG A 68 6.93 0.03 1.75
N VAL A 69 5.70 -0.23 2.12
CA VAL A 69 5.31 -1.35 2.97
C VAL A 69 5.36 -2.63 2.14
N ASN A 70 6.38 -3.47 2.37
CA ASN A 70 6.63 -4.70 1.59
C ASN A 70 6.08 -5.96 2.25
N VAL A 71 5.37 -5.83 3.37
CA VAL A 71 4.70 -6.93 4.07
C VAL A 71 3.22 -7.00 3.70
N HIS A 72 2.59 -8.15 3.92
CA HIS A 72 1.14 -8.37 3.74
C HIS A 72 0.61 -8.05 2.33
N GLY A 73 1.46 -8.15 1.30
CA GLY A 73 1.07 -7.84 -0.08
C GLY A 73 0.84 -6.36 -0.38
N LEU A 74 1.12 -5.44 0.57
CA LEU A 74 0.86 -4.00 0.44
C LEU A 74 1.86 -3.29 -0.50
N GLY A 75 2.96 -3.93 -0.87
CA GLY A 75 3.95 -3.39 -1.78
C GLY A 75 3.71 -3.69 -3.26
N PHE A 76 2.73 -4.52 -3.61
CA PHE A 76 2.55 -5.00 -4.98
C PHE A 76 1.38 -4.31 -5.68
N ARG A 77 1.60 -3.92 -6.93
CA ARG A 77 0.55 -3.39 -7.80
C ARG A 77 -0.43 -4.49 -8.18
N ALA A 78 -1.73 -4.17 -8.16
CA ALA A 78 -2.80 -5.06 -8.58
C ALA A 78 -3.96 -4.28 -9.21
N ASN A 79 -4.80 -4.95 -10.00
CA ASN A 79 -6.12 -4.41 -10.27
C ASN A 79 -6.92 -4.44 -8.97
N CYS A 80 -7.71 -3.42 -8.73
CA CYS A 80 -8.51 -3.34 -7.52
C CYS A 80 -9.94 -2.85 -7.79
N LEU A 81 -10.80 -3.20 -6.86
CA LEU A 81 -12.14 -2.66 -6.70
C LEU A 81 -12.21 -2.01 -5.33
N LEU A 82 -12.62 -0.75 -5.27
CA LEU A 82 -12.95 -0.04 -4.04
C LEU A 82 -14.46 -0.10 -3.84
N GLU A 83 -14.91 -0.56 -2.69
CA GLU A 83 -16.30 -0.50 -2.27
C GLU A 83 -16.40 0.41 -1.04
N VAL A 84 -17.21 1.46 -1.16
CA VAL A 84 -17.35 2.48 -0.12
C VAL A 84 -18.61 2.20 0.69
N HIS A 85 -18.44 2.01 1.99
CA HIS A 85 -19.50 1.75 2.97
C HIS A 85 -19.53 2.84 4.03
N PRO A 86 -20.63 3.04 4.74
CA PRO A 86 -20.69 3.99 5.85
C PRO A 86 -19.66 3.69 6.96
N GLU A 87 -19.34 2.41 7.15
CA GLU A 87 -18.43 1.90 8.18
C GLU A 87 -16.96 1.91 7.77
N GLY A 88 -16.65 2.08 6.46
CA GLY A 88 -15.28 2.05 5.95
C GLY A 88 -15.18 1.72 4.46
N ILE A 89 -14.01 1.30 4.04
CA ILE A 89 -13.69 1.02 2.64
C ILE A 89 -13.15 -0.40 2.51
N VAL A 90 -13.76 -1.19 1.63
CA VAL A 90 -13.20 -2.48 1.20
C VAL A 90 -12.33 -2.27 -0.03
N VAL A 91 -11.12 -2.81 -0.01
CA VAL A 91 -10.21 -2.82 -1.14
C VAL A 91 -9.95 -4.25 -1.57
N SER A 92 -10.68 -4.72 -2.57
CA SER A 92 -10.44 -6.02 -3.19
C SER A 92 -9.31 -5.90 -4.20
N ARG A 93 -8.24 -6.72 -4.04
CA ARG A 93 -7.03 -6.69 -4.86
C ARG A 93 -6.84 -8.03 -5.56
N ALA A 94 -6.65 -8.01 -6.86
CA ALA A 94 -6.41 -9.23 -7.62
C ALA A 94 -5.19 -9.99 -7.10
N GLY A 95 -5.38 -11.25 -6.68
CA GLY A 95 -4.30 -12.12 -6.20
C GLY A 95 -3.84 -11.87 -4.76
N SER A 96 -4.59 -11.12 -3.97
CA SER A 96 -4.31 -10.85 -2.55
C SER A 96 -5.63 -10.86 -1.77
N ASP A 97 -5.53 -11.00 -0.45
CA ASP A 97 -6.68 -10.88 0.43
C ASP A 97 -7.26 -9.46 0.39
N ASP A 98 -8.56 -9.36 0.60
CA ASP A 98 -9.26 -8.09 0.70
C ASP A 98 -8.78 -7.32 1.93
N LEU A 99 -8.74 -6.01 1.78
CA LEU A 99 -8.24 -5.09 2.79
C LEU A 99 -9.43 -4.26 3.31
N TRP A 100 -9.61 -4.22 4.62
CA TRP A 100 -10.60 -3.39 5.27
C TRP A 100 -9.95 -2.15 5.88
N LEU A 101 -10.39 -0.99 5.45
CA LEU A 101 -10.06 0.29 6.04
C LEU A 101 -11.27 0.77 6.82
N ALA A 102 -11.30 0.45 8.12
CA ALA A 102 -12.37 0.90 8.99
C ALA A 102 -12.40 2.43 9.04
N ARG A 103 -13.59 3.00 9.13
CA ARG A 103 -13.79 4.46 9.09
C ARG A 103 -12.93 5.21 10.11
N ASP A 104 -12.86 4.71 11.34
CA ASP A 104 -12.07 5.27 12.43
C ASP A 104 -10.55 5.21 12.19
N THR A 105 -10.09 4.36 11.27
CA THR A 105 -8.69 4.27 10.88
C THR A 105 -8.33 5.19 9.71
N VAL A 106 -9.31 5.65 8.93
CA VAL A 106 -9.10 6.56 7.80
C VAL A 106 -8.89 7.97 8.32
N ARG A 107 -7.72 8.53 8.07
CA ARG A 107 -7.29 9.86 8.53
C ARG A 107 -7.57 10.96 7.51
N GLY A 108 -7.57 10.62 6.24
CA GLY A 108 -7.77 11.61 5.17
C GLY A 108 -7.77 10.99 3.79
N ILE A 109 -8.28 11.78 2.85
CA ILE A 109 -8.27 11.50 1.41
C ILE A 109 -7.53 12.66 0.76
N SER A 110 -6.58 12.33 -0.12
CA SER A 110 -5.80 13.33 -0.85
C SER A 110 -5.46 12.87 -2.24
N ARG A 111 -4.79 13.71 -3.01
CA ARG A 111 -4.28 13.36 -4.35
C ARG A 111 -2.78 13.53 -4.43
N ALA A 112 -2.13 12.67 -5.18
CA ALA A 112 -0.70 12.75 -5.43
C ALA A 112 -0.39 12.69 -6.92
N THR A 113 0.72 13.34 -7.30
CA THR A 113 1.23 13.38 -8.67
C THR A 113 2.24 12.27 -8.93
N TRP A 114 2.87 11.72 -7.90
CA TRP A 114 3.93 10.73 -8.02
C TRP A 114 3.97 9.75 -6.84
N THR A 115 4.50 8.57 -7.11
CA THR A 115 4.91 7.56 -6.11
C THR A 115 6.31 7.06 -6.49
N ILE A 116 6.86 6.11 -5.71
CA ILE A 116 8.17 5.49 -5.93
C ILE A 116 8.40 5.05 -7.39
N ASP A 117 7.36 4.59 -8.09
CA ASP A 117 7.50 3.95 -9.39
C ASP A 117 7.11 4.82 -10.57
N ARG A 118 6.39 5.92 -10.38
CA ARG A 118 5.87 6.75 -11.49
C ARG A 118 5.56 8.17 -11.10
N VAL A 119 5.90 9.07 -12.01
CA VAL A 119 5.23 10.36 -12.17
C VAL A 119 4.01 10.12 -13.06
N VAL A 120 2.84 10.49 -12.58
CA VAL A 120 1.58 10.47 -13.33
C VAL A 120 1.16 11.90 -13.63
N GLU A 121 0.10 12.07 -14.40
CA GLU A 121 -0.54 13.38 -14.60
C GLU A 121 -0.80 14.06 -13.25
N ASN A 122 -0.78 15.38 -13.23
CA ASN A 122 -1.00 16.16 -12.00
C ASN A 122 -2.26 15.64 -11.27
N ASN A 123 -2.09 15.25 -10.00
CA ASN A 123 -3.15 14.68 -9.16
C ASN A 123 -3.80 13.39 -9.69
N GLY A 124 -3.07 12.60 -10.49
CA GLY A 124 -3.58 11.36 -11.11
C GLY A 124 -3.67 10.16 -10.17
N LEU A 125 -3.21 10.29 -8.91
CA LEU A 125 -3.31 9.23 -7.90
C LEU A 125 -4.22 9.68 -6.77
N GLN A 126 -5.20 8.84 -6.45
CA GLN A 126 -5.99 8.92 -5.23
C GLN A 126 -5.17 8.36 -4.07
N VAL A 127 -5.10 9.06 -2.96
CA VAL A 127 -4.40 8.63 -1.75
C VAL A 127 -5.41 8.48 -0.63
N ILE A 128 -5.40 7.33 0.03
CA ILE A 128 -6.13 7.09 1.28
C ILE A 128 -5.09 7.02 2.39
N GLU A 129 -5.15 7.99 3.28
CA GLU A 129 -4.33 8.09 4.48
C GLU A 129 -5.03 7.36 5.62
N TRP A 130 -4.40 6.37 6.22
CA TRP A 130 -5.04 5.57 7.25
C TRP A 130 -4.04 5.00 8.25
N THR A 131 -4.54 4.33 9.28
CA THR A 131 -3.72 3.72 10.33
C THR A 131 -3.85 2.21 10.28
N LEU A 132 -2.73 1.52 10.10
CA LEU A 132 -2.62 0.07 10.11
C LEU A 132 -1.95 -0.36 11.41
N ASP A 133 -2.72 -0.93 12.33
CA ASP A 133 -2.23 -1.41 13.64
C ASP A 133 -1.29 -0.38 14.34
N GLY A 134 -1.78 0.86 14.47
CA GLY A 134 -1.03 1.96 15.09
C GLY A 134 0.03 2.62 14.22
N THR A 135 0.31 2.08 13.01
CA THR A 135 1.25 2.68 12.06
C THR A 135 0.49 3.50 11.03
N ALA A 136 0.84 4.79 10.91
CA ALA A 136 0.28 5.66 9.88
C ALA A 136 0.84 5.28 8.50
N VAL A 137 -0.05 5.04 7.53
CA VAL A 137 0.30 4.62 6.17
C VAL A 137 -0.55 5.35 5.13
N ASP A 138 -0.02 5.43 3.90
CA ASP A 138 -0.66 6.06 2.75
C ASP A 138 -0.77 5.04 1.63
N SER A 139 -1.99 4.74 1.19
CA SER A 139 -2.27 3.81 0.09
C SER A 139 -2.63 4.58 -1.17
N TYR A 140 -2.00 4.22 -2.27
CA TYR A 140 -2.09 4.92 -3.55
C TYR A 140 -2.89 4.10 -4.55
N PHE A 141 -3.84 4.77 -5.21
CA PHE A 141 -4.73 4.18 -6.20
C PHE A 141 -4.77 5.02 -7.47
N ARG A 142 -4.85 4.37 -8.62
CA ARG A 142 -5.19 4.98 -9.88
C ARG A 142 -6.58 4.50 -10.27
N MET A 143 -7.57 5.32 -10.04
CA MET A 143 -8.96 5.00 -10.33
C MET A 143 -9.31 5.30 -11.78
N ASP A 144 -10.25 4.54 -12.33
CA ASP A 144 -10.76 4.76 -13.69
C ASP A 144 -11.66 6.02 -13.74
N ASP A 145 -12.42 6.29 -12.66
CA ASP A 145 -13.17 7.52 -12.43
C ASP A 145 -12.74 8.16 -11.11
N PRO A 146 -11.67 8.97 -11.12
CA PRO A 146 -11.10 9.52 -9.89
C PRO A 146 -11.98 10.57 -9.20
N GLU A 147 -12.79 11.32 -9.95
CA GLU A 147 -13.61 12.41 -9.39
C GLU A 147 -14.81 11.87 -8.62
N THR A 148 -15.51 10.88 -9.20
CA THR A 148 -16.66 10.26 -8.54
C THR A 148 -16.22 9.41 -7.36
N CYS A 149 -15.09 8.71 -7.49
CA CYS A 149 -14.48 7.96 -6.41
C CYS A 149 -14.11 8.86 -5.22
N GLU A 150 -13.46 9.99 -5.46
CA GLU A 150 -13.08 10.94 -4.40
C GLU A 150 -14.30 11.47 -3.64
N ARG A 151 -15.34 11.88 -4.34
CA ARG A 151 -16.60 12.35 -3.71
C ARG A 151 -17.23 11.27 -2.83
N ALA A 152 -17.17 10.00 -3.25
CA ALA A 152 -17.66 8.89 -2.44
C ALA A 152 -16.78 8.66 -1.21
N LEU A 153 -15.46 8.68 -1.37
CA LEU A 153 -14.50 8.53 -0.27
C LEU A 153 -14.62 9.65 0.77
N ASP A 154 -14.87 10.89 0.33
CA ASP A 154 -15.08 12.01 1.22
C ASP A 154 -16.29 11.83 2.16
N THR A 155 -17.27 11.02 1.77
CA THR A 155 -18.41 10.72 2.67
C THR A 155 -17.99 9.88 3.89
N VAL A 156 -16.91 9.09 3.76
CA VAL A 156 -16.36 8.31 4.88
C VAL A 156 -15.61 9.21 5.86
N VAL A 157 -14.89 10.21 5.35
CA VAL A 157 -14.07 11.14 6.16
C VAL A 157 -14.87 12.36 6.64
N GLY A 158 -15.81 12.82 5.82
CA GLY A 158 -16.48 14.14 5.99
C GLY A 158 -17.45 14.26 7.16
N ASN A 159 -17.87 13.18 7.81
CA ASN A 159 -18.79 13.26 8.95
C ASN A 159 -18.13 13.72 10.28
N GLU A 160 -16.79 13.71 10.36
CA GLU A 160 -16.11 14.22 11.57
C GLU A 160 -15.93 15.74 11.57
N ARG A 161 -15.95 16.39 10.41
CA ARG A 161 -15.82 17.86 10.32
C ARG A 161 -17.10 18.62 10.70
N GLN A 162 -18.24 17.94 10.85
CA GLN A 162 -19.51 18.56 11.23
C GLN A 162 -19.87 18.36 12.70
N SER A 163 -19.04 17.69 13.50
CA SER A 163 -19.29 17.42 14.93
C SER A 163 -18.37 18.20 15.89
N LEU A 164 -17.75 19.28 15.42
CA LEU A 164 -16.98 20.22 16.27
C LEU A 164 -17.58 21.60 16.25
#